data_1b36cfaffd60d2e7ce973666e37b721d
#
_entry.id   1b36cfaffd60d2e7ce973666e37b721d
#
_cell.length_a   1.000
_cell.length_b   1.000
_cell.length_c   1.000
_cell.angle_alpha   90.00
_cell.angle_beta   90.00
_cell.angle_gamma   90.00
#
_symmetry.space_group_name_H-M   'P 1'
#
loop_
_entity.id
_entity.type
_entity.pdbx_description
1 polymer ?
#
loop_
_entity_poly.entity_id
_entity_poly.type
_entity_poly.pdbx_seq_one_letter_code
_entity_poly.pdbx_strand_id
1 'polypeptide(L)'
;LRLKDMNLLDMLISKTVQIALDKKIIKSKSIIVDATHTKSRYNQKTPRQALQEQSKKLRRTVCEVDETMKEKFPNKNTEDSLEKELEYCKQLLSIVKDNEDVCSYPKVQEKLNLLEESVNDDLEHLETSKDNDAKIGHKTVDTSFFGYKTHIAMTEERIITAATITSGEKTDGKELPALVRKSKAAGMKVETVIGDKAYSSKENIDAAK
;
A
#
# COMPACT_ATOMS: atom_id res chain seq x y z
N LEU A 1 -5.76 12.85 4.13
CA LEU A 1 -4.94 14.03 3.84
C LEU A 1 -4.91 15.00 5.02
N ARG A 2 -6.04 15.45 5.57
CA ARG A 2 -6.10 16.39 6.71
C ARG A 2 -5.35 15.93 7.97
N LEU A 3 -5.33 14.63 8.27
CA LEU A 3 -4.67 14.08 9.46
C LEU A 3 -3.14 14.14 9.38
N LYS A 4 -2.57 13.98 8.16
CA LYS A 4 -1.12 14.07 7.92
C LYS A 4 -0.63 15.51 8.11
N ASP A 5 -1.37 16.47 7.60
CA ASP A 5 -0.99 17.89 7.63
C ASP A 5 -1.06 18.50 9.04
N MET A 6 -1.80 17.88 9.95
CA MET A 6 -1.96 18.34 11.35
C MET A 6 -0.98 17.67 12.33
N ASN A 7 -0.05 16.83 11.87
CA ASN A 7 0.88 16.07 12.74
C ASN A 7 0.19 15.29 13.88
N LEU A 8 -1.07 14.89 13.69
CA LEU A 8 -1.87 14.25 14.74
C LEU A 8 -1.27 12.93 15.23
N LEU A 9 -0.57 12.19 14.35
CA LEU A 9 0.09 10.95 14.76
C LEU A 9 1.20 11.23 15.78
N ASP A 10 2.07 12.20 15.50
CA ASP A 10 3.15 12.58 16.42
C ASP A 10 2.60 13.12 17.75
N MET A 11 1.52 13.87 17.69
CA MET A 11 0.84 14.39 18.88
C MET A 11 0.25 13.24 19.74
N LEU A 12 -0.41 12.27 19.13
CA LEU A 12 -0.95 11.09 19.81
C LEU A 12 0.16 10.26 20.47
N ILE A 13 1.24 9.99 19.73
CA ILE A 13 2.40 9.26 20.25
C ILE A 13 2.99 10.02 21.44
N SER A 14 3.27 11.32 21.29
CA SER A 14 3.83 12.14 22.37
C SER A 14 2.95 12.12 23.62
N LYS A 15 1.64 12.23 23.45
CA LYS A 15 0.69 12.17 24.57
C LYS A 15 0.70 10.81 25.27
N THR A 16 0.75 9.74 24.50
CA THR A 16 0.84 8.36 25.03
C THR A 16 2.13 8.16 25.82
N VAL A 17 3.26 8.62 25.27
CA VAL A 17 4.58 8.53 25.93
C VAL A 17 4.57 9.33 27.25
N GLN A 18 4.04 10.56 27.26
CA GLN A 18 3.95 11.36 28.48
C GLN A 18 3.15 10.66 29.57
N ILE A 19 1.97 10.11 29.23
CA ILE A 19 1.14 9.35 30.19
C ILE A 19 1.90 8.12 30.72
N ALA A 20 2.63 7.43 29.87
CA ALA A 20 3.41 6.25 30.25
C ALA A 20 4.60 6.59 31.15
N LEU A 21 5.23 7.75 30.93
CA LEU A 21 6.30 8.28 31.81
C LEU A 21 5.74 8.69 33.17
N ASP A 22 4.63 9.46 33.21
CA ASP A 22 3.99 9.92 34.45
C ASP A 22 3.55 8.74 35.31
N LYS A 23 3.05 7.67 34.66
CA LYS A 23 2.65 6.43 35.36
C LYS A 23 3.81 5.49 35.65
N LYS A 24 5.05 5.87 35.34
CA LYS A 24 6.27 5.05 35.51
C LYS A 24 6.20 3.67 34.82
N ILE A 25 5.47 3.59 33.73
CA ILE A 25 5.40 2.40 32.87
C ILE A 25 6.71 2.27 32.09
N ILE A 26 7.16 3.37 31.49
CA ILE A 26 8.47 3.42 30.82
C ILE A 26 9.56 3.58 31.89
N LYS A 27 10.48 2.62 31.92
CA LYS A 27 11.61 2.59 32.85
C LYS A 27 12.95 2.58 32.10
N SER A 28 12.94 2.03 30.87
CA SER A 28 14.13 1.95 30.02
C SER A 28 14.48 3.31 29.44
N LYS A 29 15.75 3.48 29.09
CA LYS A 29 16.28 4.61 28.34
C LYS A 29 16.72 4.17 26.95
N SER A 30 16.29 2.98 26.56
CA SER A 30 16.60 2.37 25.29
C SER A 30 15.40 2.49 24.35
N ILE A 31 15.66 2.66 23.08
CA ILE A 31 14.68 2.50 22.02
C ILE A 31 15.11 1.40 21.07
N ILE A 32 14.14 0.57 20.67
CA ILE A 32 14.30 -0.44 19.64
C ILE A 32 13.69 0.13 18.35
N VAL A 33 14.47 0.10 17.26
CA VAL A 33 14.02 0.63 15.97
C VAL A 33 13.89 -0.51 14.96
N ASP A 34 12.81 -0.50 14.20
CA ASP A 34 12.54 -1.47 13.16
C ASP A 34 11.65 -0.88 12.08
N ALA A 35 11.63 -1.50 10.89
CA ALA A 35 10.78 -1.10 9.79
C ALA A 35 9.88 -2.24 9.33
N THR A 36 8.62 -1.93 9.11
CA THR A 36 7.66 -2.87 8.53
C THR A 36 7.15 -2.38 7.17
N HIS A 37 6.73 -3.30 6.34
CA HIS A 37 6.28 -3.02 4.98
C HIS A 37 4.77 -3.02 4.92
N THR A 38 4.21 -1.96 4.35
CA THR A 38 2.77 -1.83 4.11
C THR A 38 2.55 -1.79 2.60
N LYS A 39 1.87 -2.79 2.08
CA LYS A 39 1.49 -2.80 0.65
C LYS A 39 0.47 -1.69 0.40
N SER A 40 0.66 -0.94 -0.67
CA SER A 40 -0.38 -0.02 -1.14
C SER A 40 -1.62 -0.79 -1.54
N ARG A 41 -2.79 -0.24 -1.23
CA ARG A 41 -4.08 -0.76 -1.70
C ARG A 41 -4.20 -0.62 -3.22
N TYR A 42 -3.56 0.38 -3.80
CA TYR A 42 -3.62 0.72 -5.21
C TYR A 42 -2.40 0.22 -5.96
N ASN A 43 -2.59 -0.11 -7.24
CA ASN A 43 -1.52 -0.54 -8.12
C ASN A 43 -0.80 0.66 -8.75
N GLN A 44 0.39 0.42 -9.34
CA GLN A 44 1.04 1.38 -10.24
C GLN A 44 0.25 1.61 -11.53
N LYS A 45 -0.73 0.76 -11.82
CA LYS A 45 -1.53 0.79 -13.04
C LYS A 45 -2.49 1.97 -13.01
N THR A 46 -2.61 2.63 -14.15
CA THR A 46 -3.69 3.59 -14.34
C THR A 46 -5.05 2.88 -14.28
N PRO A 47 -6.16 3.59 -13.97
CA PRO A 47 -7.51 3.02 -14.01
C PRO A 47 -7.79 2.27 -15.32
N ARG A 48 -7.42 2.86 -16.46
CA ARG A 48 -7.53 2.22 -17.77
C ARG A 48 -6.75 0.89 -17.85
N GLN A 49 -5.49 0.86 -17.38
CA GLN A 49 -4.69 -0.37 -17.37
C GLN A 49 -5.28 -1.44 -16.45
N ALA A 50 -5.89 -1.05 -15.34
CA ALA A 50 -6.58 -1.97 -14.43
C ALA A 50 -7.80 -2.60 -15.13
N LEU A 51 -8.63 -1.80 -15.81
CA LEU A 51 -9.77 -2.29 -16.58
C LEU A 51 -9.34 -3.22 -17.73
N GLN A 52 -8.28 -2.86 -18.46
CA GLN A 52 -7.71 -3.70 -19.53
C GLN A 52 -7.24 -5.06 -19.02
N GLU A 53 -6.62 -5.10 -17.85
CA GLU A 53 -6.18 -6.36 -17.26
C GLU A 53 -7.35 -7.22 -16.82
N GLN A 54 -8.35 -6.64 -16.16
CA GLN A 54 -9.52 -7.37 -15.71
C GLN A 54 -10.37 -7.87 -16.87
N SER A 55 -10.61 -7.04 -17.89
CA SER A 55 -11.32 -7.44 -19.11
C SER A 55 -10.59 -8.55 -19.86
N LYS A 56 -9.24 -8.49 -19.90
CA LYS A 56 -8.42 -9.56 -20.48
C LYS A 56 -8.55 -10.87 -19.70
N LYS A 57 -8.55 -10.82 -18.36
CA LYS A 57 -8.74 -12.01 -17.51
C LYS A 57 -10.13 -12.61 -17.73
N LEU A 58 -11.18 -11.79 -17.74
CA LEU A 58 -12.56 -12.26 -17.99
C LEU A 58 -12.63 -12.96 -19.35
N ARG A 59 -12.20 -12.31 -20.42
CA ARG A 59 -12.22 -12.93 -21.78
C ARG A 59 -11.49 -14.26 -21.83
N ARG A 60 -10.31 -14.34 -21.19
CA ARG A 60 -9.54 -15.56 -21.15
C ARG A 60 -10.29 -16.68 -20.44
N THR A 61 -10.86 -16.39 -19.26
CA THR A 61 -11.63 -17.36 -18.49
C THR A 61 -12.90 -17.83 -19.24
N VAL A 62 -13.59 -16.91 -19.93
CA VAL A 62 -14.73 -17.24 -20.77
C VAL A 62 -14.34 -18.15 -21.94
N CYS A 63 -13.24 -17.85 -22.65
CA CYS A 63 -12.75 -18.69 -23.74
C CYS A 63 -12.25 -20.07 -23.28
N GLU A 64 -11.79 -20.20 -22.03
CA GLU A 64 -11.44 -21.52 -21.45
C GLU A 64 -12.65 -22.41 -21.23
N VAL A 65 -13.85 -21.80 -21.09
CA VAL A 65 -15.14 -22.51 -20.95
C VAL A 65 -15.80 -22.74 -22.31
N ASP A 66 -15.83 -21.69 -23.15
CA ASP A 66 -16.43 -21.73 -24.48
C ASP A 66 -15.63 -20.86 -25.45
N GLU A 67 -14.84 -21.51 -26.32
CA GLU A 67 -13.99 -20.84 -27.29
C GLU A 67 -14.78 -20.05 -28.35
N THR A 68 -16.05 -20.43 -28.62
CA THR A 68 -16.90 -19.74 -29.61
C THR A 68 -17.25 -18.32 -29.18
N MET A 69 -17.21 -18.03 -27.89
CA MET A 69 -17.45 -16.69 -27.35
C MET A 69 -16.44 -15.65 -27.84
N LYS A 70 -15.28 -16.08 -28.29
CA LYS A 70 -14.24 -15.17 -28.81
C LYS A 70 -14.72 -14.33 -29.99
N GLU A 71 -15.58 -14.88 -30.83
CA GLU A 71 -16.16 -14.19 -31.99
C GLU A 71 -17.25 -13.18 -31.62
N LYS A 72 -17.87 -13.38 -30.46
CA LYS A 72 -18.94 -12.50 -29.93
C LYS A 72 -18.40 -11.29 -29.17
N PHE A 73 -17.13 -11.30 -28.77
CA PHE A 73 -16.59 -10.18 -27.99
C PHE A 73 -16.49 -8.89 -28.81
N PRO A 74 -16.70 -7.73 -28.16
CA PRO A 74 -16.55 -6.45 -28.83
C PRO A 74 -15.09 -6.21 -29.23
N ASN A 75 -14.88 -5.35 -30.21
CA ASN A 75 -13.54 -4.93 -30.62
C ASN A 75 -12.85 -4.22 -29.45
N LYS A 76 -11.58 -4.56 -29.24
CA LYS A 76 -10.77 -3.94 -28.18
C LYS A 76 -10.61 -2.46 -28.42
N ASN A 77 -10.71 -1.69 -27.33
CA ASN A 77 -10.33 -0.29 -27.39
C ASN A 77 -8.80 -0.15 -27.62
N THR A 78 -8.44 0.60 -28.67
CA THR A 78 -7.05 0.90 -29.04
C THR A 78 -6.65 2.33 -28.66
N GLU A 79 -7.62 3.16 -28.25
CA GLU A 79 -7.38 4.55 -27.91
C GLU A 79 -6.96 4.72 -26.45
N ASP A 80 -6.20 5.78 -26.17
CA ASP A 80 -5.77 6.11 -24.82
C ASP A 80 -6.85 6.94 -24.07
N SER A 81 -8.06 6.36 -23.96
CA SER A 81 -9.21 6.96 -23.30
C SER A 81 -9.79 6.00 -22.26
N LEU A 82 -9.96 6.49 -21.03
CA LEU A 82 -10.62 5.76 -19.95
C LEU A 82 -12.11 5.54 -20.27
N GLU A 83 -12.78 6.54 -20.80
CA GLU A 83 -14.21 6.48 -21.13
C GLU A 83 -14.50 5.38 -22.16
N LYS A 84 -13.67 5.29 -23.22
CA LYS A 84 -13.80 4.25 -24.24
C LYS A 84 -13.47 2.85 -23.70
N GLU A 85 -12.55 2.77 -22.75
CA GLU A 85 -12.26 1.50 -22.08
C GLU A 85 -13.42 1.07 -21.17
N LEU A 86 -14.06 2.00 -20.47
CA LEU A 86 -15.29 1.73 -19.71
C LEU A 86 -16.44 1.27 -20.60
N GLU A 87 -16.64 1.94 -21.73
CA GLU A 87 -17.67 1.54 -22.70
C GLU A 87 -17.41 0.11 -23.24
N TYR A 88 -16.18 -0.19 -23.60
CA TYR A 88 -15.76 -1.53 -24.01
C TYR A 88 -16.03 -2.58 -22.92
N CYS A 89 -15.67 -2.27 -21.66
CA CYS A 89 -15.92 -3.18 -20.53
C CYS A 89 -17.43 -3.40 -20.29
N LYS A 90 -18.26 -2.37 -20.40
CA LYS A 90 -19.73 -2.48 -20.29
C LYS A 90 -20.33 -3.39 -21.38
N GLN A 91 -19.86 -3.24 -22.62
CA GLN A 91 -20.28 -4.11 -23.73
C GLN A 91 -19.86 -5.57 -23.48
N LEU A 92 -18.62 -5.78 -23.03
CA LEU A 92 -18.12 -7.12 -22.70
C LEU A 92 -18.93 -7.78 -21.58
N LEU A 93 -19.25 -7.04 -20.52
CA LEU A 93 -20.08 -7.53 -19.42
C LEU A 93 -21.47 -7.94 -19.89
N SER A 94 -22.12 -7.13 -20.75
CA SER A 94 -23.44 -7.47 -21.32
C SER A 94 -23.38 -8.78 -22.10
N ILE A 95 -22.42 -8.93 -23.01
CA ILE A 95 -22.29 -10.13 -23.85
C ILE A 95 -22.07 -11.41 -22.99
N VAL A 96 -21.28 -11.31 -21.94
CA VAL A 96 -21.02 -12.46 -21.06
C VAL A 96 -22.25 -12.78 -20.21
N LYS A 97 -22.98 -11.77 -19.69
CA LYS A 97 -24.21 -11.96 -18.92
C LYS A 97 -25.35 -12.54 -19.73
N ASP A 98 -25.46 -12.19 -21.01
CA ASP A 98 -26.49 -12.69 -21.92
C ASP A 98 -26.31 -14.18 -22.26
N ASN A 99 -25.16 -14.78 -21.92
CA ASN A 99 -24.89 -16.20 -22.08
C ASN A 99 -24.97 -16.93 -20.74
N GLU A 100 -26.16 -17.45 -20.39
CA GLU A 100 -26.43 -18.14 -19.11
C GLU A 100 -25.51 -19.35 -18.90
N ASP A 101 -25.22 -20.12 -19.95
CA ASP A 101 -24.40 -21.32 -19.87
C ASP A 101 -22.98 -20.96 -19.38
N VAL A 102 -22.36 -19.95 -19.99
CA VAL A 102 -21.02 -19.49 -19.65
C VAL A 102 -21.00 -18.77 -18.28
N CYS A 103 -22.04 -17.96 -18.02
CA CYS A 103 -22.15 -17.20 -16.78
C CYS A 103 -22.35 -18.11 -15.54
N SER A 104 -22.88 -19.34 -15.71
CA SER A 104 -23.10 -20.29 -14.62
C SER A 104 -21.80 -20.82 -14.00
N TYR A 105 -20.67 -20.72 -14.68
CA TYR A 105 -19.40 -21.22 -14.16
C TYR A 105 -18.83 -20.30 -13.07
N PRO A 106 -18.53 -20.83 -11.86
CA PRO A 106 -18.05 -20.02 -10.73
C PRO A 106 -16.81 -19.16 -11.05
N LYS A 107 -15.87 -19.69 -11.85
CA LYS A 107 -14.68 -18.96 -12.28
C LYS A 107 -15.01 -17.76 -13.16
N VAL A 108 -16.02 -17.86 -14.02
CA VAL A 108 -16.49 -16.77 -14.86
C VAL A 108 -17.20 -15.73 -14.01
N GLN A 109 -18.08 -16.16 -13.10
CA GLN A 109 -18.76 -15.25 -12.17
C GLN A 109 -17.81 -14.42 -11.33
N GLU A 110 -16.76 -15.05 -10.80
CA GLU A 110 -15.73 -14.32 -10.01
C GLU A 110 -15.09 -13.17 -10.83
N LYS A 111 -14.70 -13.45 -12.06
CA LYS A 111 -14.05 -12.44 -12.92
C LYS A 111 -15.03 -11.40 -13.45
N LEU A 112 -16.27 -11.81 -13.67
CA LEU A 112 -17.37 -10.93 -14.08
C LEU A 112 -17.68 -9.93 -12.97
N ASN A 113 -17.87 -10.40 -11.74
CA ASN A 113 -18.12 -9.53 -10.57
C ASN A 113 -16.99 -8.54 -10.34
N LEU A 114 -15.73 -8.98 -10.41
CA LEU A 114 -14.57 -8.11 -10.25
C LEU A 114 -14.51 -6.99 -11.32
N LEU A 115 -14.84 -7.32 -12.57
CA LEU A 115 -14.89 -6.30 -13.63
C LEU A 115 -16.09 -5.38 -13.44
N GLU A 116 -17.24 -5.91 -13.04
CA GLU A 116 -18.45 -5.12 -12.79
C GLU A 116 -18.26 -4.12 -11.64
N GLU A 117 -17.68 -4.54 -10.52
CA GLU A 117 -17.33 -3.65 -9.43
C GLU A 117 -16.46 -2.49 -9.92
N SER A 118 -15.41 -2.79 -10.72
CA SER A 118 -14.51 -1.76 -11.24
C SER A 118 -15.16 -0.83 -12.26
N VAL A 119 -16.15 -1.31 -13.03
CA VAL A 119 -16.89 -0.50 -14.02
C VAL A 119 -17.94 0.40 -13.34
N ASN A 120 -18.47 -0.04 -12.19
CA ASN A 120 -19.47 0.70 -11.42
C ASN A 120 -18.85 1.69 -10.44
N ASP A 121 -17.52 1.63 -10.22
CA ASP A 121 -16.81 2.64 -9.45
C ASP A 121 -16.97 4.02 -10.10
N ASP A 122 -17.07 5.03 -9.26
CA ASP A 122 -17.17 6.42 -9.72
C ASP A 122 -15.88 6.80 -10.48
N LEU A 123 -16.00 7.48 -11.62
CA LEU A 123 -14.87 7.93 -12.45
C LEU A 123 -13.84 8.68 -11.62
N GLU A 124 -14.28 9.54 -10.70
CA GLU A 124 -13.42 10.27 -9.77
C GLU A 124 -12.63 9.31 -8.86
N HIS A 125 -13.26 8.22 -8.39
CA HIS A 125 -12.60 7.20 -7.60
C HIS A 125 -11.57 6.40 -8.42
N LEU A 126 -11.90 6.08 -9.67
CA LEU A 126 -10.98 5.41 -10.60
C LEU A 126 -9.76 6.29 -10.93
N GLU A 127 -9.94 7.58 -11.15
CA GLU A 127 -8.86 8.53 -11.42
C GLU A 127 -7.95 8.73 -10.20
N THR A 128 -8.49 8.70 -8.99
CA THR A 128 -7.74 8.79 -7.73
C THR A 128 -7.15 7.46 -7.27
N SER A 129 -7.42 6.36 -7.96
CA SER A 129 -6.97 5.02 -7.57
C SER A 129 -5.47 4.80 -7.68
N LYS A 130 -4.73 5.69 -8.35
CA LYS A 130 -3.28 5.62 -8.46
C LYS A 130 -2.62 6.21 -7.23
N ASP A 131 -1.92 5.38 -6.48
CA ASP A 131 -1.08 5.81 -5.37
C ASP A 131 0.28 6.29 -5.88
N ASN A 132 0.40 7.60 -6.10
CA ASN A 132 1.61 8.22 -6.66
C ASN A 132 2.78 8.23 -5.66
N ASP A 133 2.50 8.17 -4.37
CA ASP A 133 3.49 8.22 -3.30
C ASP A 133 4.06 6.83 -2.99
N ALA A 134 3.33 5.76 -3.30
CA ALA A 134 3.81 4.40 -3.16
C ALA A 134 4.89 4.09 -4.20
N LYS A 135 5.94 3.37 -3.77
CA LYS A 135 7.06 2.94 -4.63
C LYS A 135 7.38 1.47 -4.40
N ILE A 136 8.09 0.89 -5.37
CA ILE A 136 8.60 -0.47 -5.22
C ILE A 136 9.75 -0.45 -4.23
N GLY A 137 9.63 -1.29 -3.20
CA GLY A 137 10.69 -1.60 -2.27
C GLY A 137 11.03 -3.08 -2.30
N HIS A 138 12.17 -3.45 -1.75
CA HIS A 138 12.61 -4.84 -1.64
C HIS A 138 12.63 -5.24 -0.17
N LYS A 139 12.03 -6.40 0.12
CA LYS A 139 12.11 -7.02 1.44
C LYS A 139 13.35 -7.93 1.52
N THR A 140 13.61 -8.66 0.45
CA THR A 140 14.79 -9.49 0.24
C THR A 140 15.26 -9.29 -1.20
N VAL A 141 16.38 -9.93 -1.59
CA VAL A 141 16.90 -9.89 -2.97
C VAL A 141 15.82 -10.34 -3.96
N ASP A 142 15.00 -11.33 -3.59
CA ASP A 142 14.01 -11.96 -4.48
C ASP A 142 12.57 -11.49 -4.23
N THR A 143 12.34 -10.70 -3.18
CA THR A 143 10.98 -10.31 -2.81
C THR A 143 10.82 -8.79 -2.82
N SER A 144 9.97 -8.30 -3.71
CA SER A 144 9.59 -6.90 -3.80
C SER A 144 8.14 -6.67 -3.35
N PHE A 145 7.84 -5.44 -2.97
CA PHE A 145 6.49 -4.97 -2.67
C PHE A 145 6.31 -3.57 -3.25
N PHE A 146 5.06 -3.23 -3.56
CA PHE A 146 4.67 -1.87 -3.92
C PHE A 146 3.93 -1.24 -2.73
N GLY A 147 4.42 -0.13 -2.22
CA GLY A 147 3.80 0.49 -1.05
C GLY A 147 4.75 1.39 -0.26
N TYR A 148 4.67 1.25 1.05
CA TYR A 148 5.33 2.10 2.03
C TYR A 148 6.13 1.28 3.03
N LYS A 149 7.07 1.94 3.68
CA LYS A 149 7.70 1.46 4.90
C LYS A 149 7.25 2.31 6.08
N THR A 150 6.91 1.65 7.16
CA THR A 150 6.62 2.29 8.45
C THR A 150 7.78 1.97 9.38
N HIS A 151 8.54 3.00 9.73
CA HIS A 151 9.66 2.91 10.67
C HIS A 151 9.14 3.27 12.04
N ILE A 152 9.42 2.46 13.03
CA ILE A 152 8.92 2.59 14.40
C ILE A 152 10.09 2.59 15.36
N ALA A 153 10.04 3.48 16.35
CA ALA A 153 10.84 3.38 17.56
C ALA A 153 9.93 3.05 18.73
N MET A 154 10.32 2.06 19.53
CA MET A 154 9.58 1.67 20.74
C MET A 154 10.53 1.40 21.89
N THR A 155 10.04 1.53 23.14
CA THR A 155 10.80 1.17 24.33
C THR A 155 10.83 -0.35 24.52
N GLU A 156 11.65 -0.84 25.45
CA GLU A 156 11.68 -2.24 25.86
C GLU A 156 10.32 -2.69 26.43
N GLU A 157 9.57 -1.77 27.04
CA GLU A 157 8.20 -2.00 27.51
C GLU A 157 7.15 -1.97 26.39
N ARG A 158 7.61 -1.91 25.13
CA ARG A 158 6.77 -1.92 23.91
C ARG A 158 5.86 -0.71 23.74
N ILE A 159 6.25 0.42 24.28
CA ILE A 159 5.56 1.70 24.02
C ILE A 159 6.19 2.36 22.80
N ILE A 160 5.40 2.65 21.79
CA ILE A 160 5.86 3.37 20.59
C ILE A 160 6.16 4.81 20.96
N THR A 161 7.39 5.25 20.66
CA THR A 161 7.90 6.60 20.98
C THR A 161 8.01 7.49 19.75
N ALA A 162 8.14 6.89 18.57
CA ALA A 162 8.16 7.61 17.31
C ALA A 162 7.73 6.71 16.16
N ALA A 163 7.19 7.32 15.11
CA ALA A 163 6.93 6.66 13.84
C ALA A 163 7.23 7.61 12.68
N THR A 164 7.75 7.05 11.57
CA THR A 164 7.88 7.73 10.28
C THR A 164 7.39 6.81 9.17
N ILE A 165 6.80 7.39 8.13
CA ILE A 165 6.31 6.65 6.96
C ILE A 165 7.06 7.16 5.75
N THR A 166 7.66 6.26 5.01
CA THR A 166 8.37 6.54 3.75
C THR A 166 7.81 5.71 2.61
N SER A 167 8.06 6.12 1.38
CA SER A 167 7.83 5.26 0.22
C SER A 167 8.76 4.03 0.23
N GLY A 168 8.33 2.95 -0.42
CA GLY A 168 8.94 1.62 -0.31
C GLY A 168 10.43 1.54 -0.66
N GLU A 169 10.93 2.41 -1.57
CA GLU A 169 12.33 2.42 -2.03
C GLU A 169 13.31 3.03 -1.02
N LYS A 170 12.84 3.75 0.00
CA LYS A 170 13.72 4.41 0.97
C LYS A 170 14.46 3.40 1.84
N THR A 171 15.71 3.74 2.18
CA THR A 171 16.57 2.92 3.06
C THR A 171 16.26 3.20 4.52
N ASP A 172 16.22 2.15 5.33
CA ASP A 172 15.79 2.22 6.73
C ASP A 172 16.73 3.07 7.58
N GLY A 173 18.04 2.95 7.36
CA GLY A 173 19.05 3.66 8.14
C GLY A 173 18.92 5.19 8.13
N LYS A 174 18.43 5.78 7.04
CA LYS A 174 18.24 7.23 6.91
C LYS A 174 17.17 7.80 7.85
N GLU A 175 16.26 6.95 8.33
CA GLU A 175 15.16 7.37 9.22
C GLU A 175 15.56 7.37 10.70
N LEU A 176 16.69 6.76 11.06
CA LEU A 176 17.15 6.69 12.46
C LEU A 176 17.26 8.06 13.15
N PRO A 177 17.89 9.09 12.57
CA PRO A 177 17.98 10.39 13.21
C PRO A 177 16.61 11.04 13.47
N ALA A 178 15.65 10.83 12.56
CA ALA A 178 14.29 11.34 12.71
C ALA A 178 13.54 10.62 13.85
N LEU A 179 13.67 9.29 13.94
CA LEU A 179 13.06 8.49 15.01
C LEU A 179 13.60 8.87 16.39
N VAL A 180 14.94 9.02 16.51
CA VAL A 180 15.58 9.44 17.77
C VAL A 180 15.12 10.84 18.17
N ARG A 181 15.11 11.79 17.23
CA ARG A 181 14.65 13.16 17.48
C ARG A 181 13.19 13.20 17.93
N LYS A 182 12.31 12.47 17.28
CA LYS A 182 10.88 12.38 17.63
C LYS A 182 10.69 11.73 19.00
N SER A 183 11.40 10.64 19.31
CA SER A 183 11.35 9.99 20.62
C SER A 183 11.78 10.94 21.74
N LYS A 184 12.86 11.71 21.54
CA LYS A 184 13.31 12.75 22.49
C LYS A 184 12.26 13.86 22.64
N ALA A 185 11.65 14.31 21.54
CA ALA A 185 10.59 15.32 21.56
C ALA A 185 9.32 14.84 22.28
N ALA A 186 9.04 13.54 22.25
CA ALA A 186 7.94 12.92 23.01
C ALA A 186 8.22 12.81 24.52
N GLY A 187 9.44 13.19 24.97
CA GLY A 187 9.83 13.18 26.39
C GLY A 187 10.75 12.02 26.80
N MET A 188 11.14 11.16 25.85
CA MET A 188 12.06 10.05 26.16
C MET A 188 13.49 10.54 26.40
N LYS A 189 14.13 10.02 27.43
CA LYS A 189 15.58 10.08 27.62
C LYS A 189 16.21 8.90 26.87
N VAL A 190 16.68 9.14 25.65
CA VAL A 190 17.29 8.10 24.81
C VAL A 190 18.80 8.07 25.06
N GLU A 191 19.30 6.99 25.66
CA GLU A 191 20.72 6.72 25.91
C GLU A 191 21.24 5.57 25.02
N THR A 192 20.36 4.64 24.61
CA THR A 192 20.70 3.48 23.80
C THR A 192 19.72 3.32 22.64
N VAL A 193 20.23 2.98 21.47
CA VAL A 193 19.43 2.62 20.30
C VAL A 193 19.78 1.21 19.89
N ILE A 194 18.78 0.35 19.76
CA ILE A 194 18.88 -1.04 19.33
C ILE A 194 18.20 -1.15 17.97
N GLY A 195 18.92 -1.57 16.94
CA GLY A 195 18.42 -1.74 15.59
C GLY A 195 19.13 -2.87 14.89
N ASP A 196 18.58 -3.32 13.77
CA ASP A 196 19.23 -4.30 12.92
C ASP A 196 20.40 -3.68 12.12
N LYS A 197 21.05 -4.50 11.28
CA LYS A 197 22.19 -4.08 10.46
C LYS A 197 21.84 -2.96 9.47
N ALA A 198 20.59 -2.80 9.08
CA ALA A 198 20.17 -1.75 8.16
C ALA A 198 20.37 -0.34 8.75
N TYR A 199 20.42 -0.22 10.08
CA TYR A 199 20.64 1.04 10.79
C TYR A 199 22.10 1.31 11.15
N SER A 200 23.05 0.39 10.86
CA SER A 200 24.47 0.50 11.25
C SER A 200 25.33 1.28 10.26
N SER A 201 24.78 2.30 9.58
CA SER A 201 25.58 3.15 8.72
C SER A 201 26.61 3.94 9.53
N LYS A 202 27.75 4.30 8.91
CA LYS A 202 28.78 5.11 9.56
C LYS A 202 28.21 6.43 10.12
N GLU A 203 27.35 7.08 9.35
CA GLU A 203 26.68 8.33 9.75
C GLU A 203 25.83 8.15 11.02
N ASN A 204 25.11 7.03 11.13
CA ASN A 204 24.30 6.73 12.30
C ASN A 204 25.15 6.40 13.54
N ILE A 205 26.25 5.67 13.34
CA ILE A 205 27.20 5.34 14.43
C ILE A 205 27.91 6.60 14.93
N ASP A 206 28.31 7.49 14.04
CA ASP A 206 28.95 8.75 14.41
C ASP A 206 27.97 9.73 15.08
N ALA A 207 26.69 9.72 14.69
CA ALA A 207 25.66 10.52 15.35
C ALA A 207 25.22 9.99 16.72
N ALA A 208 25.55 8.75 17.05
CA ALA A 208 25.25 8.11 18.34
C ALA A 208 26.36 8.27 19.39
N LYS A 209 27.54 8.82 19.00
CA LYS A 209 28.64 9.14 19.91
C LYS A 209 28.46 10.53 20.53
#